data_1d4e80d7a173236e266d2e2e37b1bba7
#
_entry.id   1d4e80d7a173236e266d2e2e37b1bba7
#
_cell.length_a   1.000
_cell.length_b   1.000
_cell.length_c   1.000
_cell.angle_alpha   90.00
_cell.angle_beta   90.00
_cell.angle_gamma   90.00
#
_symmetry.space_group_name_H-M   'P 1'
#
loop_
_entity.id
_entity.type
_entity.pdbx_description
1 polymer ?
#
loop_
_entity_poly.entity_id
_entity_poly.type
_entity_poly.pdbx_seq_one_letter_code
_entity_poly.pdbx_strand_id
1 'polypeptide(L)'
;FTAPTDTGTSAITGYVAQVSTDGTNYSVGSGTGTSSPITISSLSNGTSYTAKVWAINAYGTSASSGASSSFTPAVPVIALRFGGNNSSNNPVNTIDKTDITTLGNAVDFGDMNVTSSQNNAAVGSSTRAVVAAAFKNDSENVNELSYKAFSSSGNTTDFGDLTRTFTQGSAASNATRGIFFGGDSSLVMDYITIGSTGNATDFGDMTGSGEAKGHCSCASPTRAVFFGGDKGNNSTNVIGYVTIGSTGNENDFGNLLGNTQRASGFSSETRGVCGGGFSGYSGLQNVIQYITISSTGNATDFGDLTTTRKFQSAACSNTRGLFMGGEKSGSSYSNDID
;
A
#
# COMPACT_ATOMS: atom_id res chain seq x y z
N PHE A 1 18.72 17.73 -18.63
CA PHE A 1 19.44 18.28 -19.81
C PHE A 1 20.91 18.48 -19.46
N THR A 2 21.74 18.53 -20.50
CA THR A 2 23.18 18.91 -20.38
C THR A 2 23.34 20.36 -20.77
N ALA A 3 24.08 21.11 -19.97
CA ALA A 3 24.40 22.50 -20.28
C ALA A 3 25.20 22.58 -21.60
N PRO A 4 24.97 23.60 -22.47
CA PRO A 4 25.77 23.78 -23.65
C PRO A 4 27.20 24.19 -23.30
N THR A 5 28.17 23.76 -24.11
CA THR A 5 29.57 24.13 -23.96
C THR A 5 29.85 25.53 -24.57
N ASP A 6 29.10 25.89 -25.60
CA ASP A 6 29.12 27.23 -26.18
C ASP A 6 28.13 28.13 -25.41
N THR A 7 28.62 29.13 -24.73
CA THR A 7 27.84 30.09 -23.95
C THR A 7 27.64 31.44 -24.69
N GLY A 8 28.10 31.53 -25.95
CA GLY A 8 28.18 32.78 -26.68
C GLY A 8 29.22 33.70 -26.09
N THR A 9 28.94 35.01 -26.06
CA THR A 9 29.84 36.04 -25.57
C THR A 9 29.75 36.36 -24.08
N SER A 10 28.90 35.62 -23.34
CA SER A 10 28.69 35.80 -21.90
C SER A 10 28.31 34.45 -21.22
N ALA A 11 28.66 34.34 -19.94
CA ALA A 11 28.30 33.19 -19.14
C ALA A 11 26.77 33.00 -19.06
N ILE A 12 26.30 31.74 -19.06
CA ILE A 12 24.90 31.41 -18.83
C ILE A 12 24.55 31.76 -17.40
N THR A 13 23.47 32.49 -17.20
CA THR A 13 22.93 32.88 -15.90
C THR A 13 21.72 32.10 -15.46
N GLY A 14 21.08 31.40 -16.40
CA GLY A 14 19.88 30.56 -16.10
C GLY A 14 19.38 29.80 -17.30
N TYR A 15 18.32 29.02 -17.03
CA TYR A 15 17.59 28.23 -18.02
C TYR A 15 16.10 28.36 -17.80
N VAL A 16 15.35 28.27 -18.89
CA VAL A 16 13.90 28.08 -18.89
C VAL A 16 13.58 26.73 -19.54
N ALA A 17 12.77 25.93 -18.91
CA ALA A 17 12.22 24.73 -19.51
C ALA A 17 10.71 24.92 -19.72
N GLN A 18 10.19 24.56 -20.88
CA GLN A 18 8.77 24.66 -21.21
C GLN A 18 8.27 23.35 -21.84
N VAL A 19 6.99 23.07 -21.70
CA VAL A 19 6.35 21.89 -22.25
C VAL A 19 5.24 22.22 -23.22
N SER A 20 4.96 21.25 -24.10
CA SER A 20 3.96 21.32 -25.12
C SER A 20 3.17 20.01 -25.18
N THR A 21 1.88 20.09 -25.48
CA THR A 21 1.01 18.93 -25.76
C THR A 21 0.88 18.64 -27.26
N ASP A 22 1.22 19.59 -28.12
CA ASP A 22 1.11 19.50 -29.57
C ASP A 22 2.46 19.43 -30.31
N GLY A 23 3.58 19.50 -29.56
CA GLY A 23 4.95 19.50 -30.08
C GLY A 23 5.37 20.80 -30.78
N THR A 24 4.49 21.80 -30.85
CA THR A 24 4.73 23.10 -31.53
C THR A 24 4.68 24.29 -30.59
N ASN A 25 3.67 24.37 -29.73
CA ASN A 25 3.47 25.48 -28.79
C ASN A 25 3.98 25.11 -27.38
N TYR A 26 5.15 25.62 -27.00
CA TYR A 26 5.79 25.36 -25.72
C TYR A 26 5.42 26.44 -24.68
N SER A 27 4.17 26.44 -24.23
CA SER A 27 3.66 27.41 -23.25
C SER A 27 2.69 26.83 -22.23
N VAL A 28 2.45 25.51 -22.29
CA VAL A 28 1.47 24.82 -21.42
C VAL A 28 1.93 24.76 -19.97
N GLY A 29 3.24 24.69 -19.72
CA GLY A 29 3.85 24.75 -18.40
C GLY A 29 5.31 25.15 -18.52
N SER A 30 5.87 25.79 -17.47
CA SER A 30 7.25 26.26 -17.47
C SER A 30 7.91 26.11 -16.11
N GLY A 31 9.25 25.99 -16.12
CA GLY A 31 10.10 26.01 -14.93
C GLY A 31 11.40 26.78 -15.23
N THR A 32 12.01 27.35 -14.23
CA THR A 32 13.27 28.08 -14.33
C THR A 32 14.29 27.57 -13.33
N GLY A 33 15.59 27.71 -13.64
CA GLY A 33 16.66 27.29 -12.74
C GLY A 33 18.01 27.74 -13.27
N THR A 34 19.03 27.69 -12.42
CA THR A 34 20.43 28.04 -12.81
C THR A 34 21.23 26.81 -13.28
N SER A 35 20.71 25.62 -13.08
CA SER A 35 21.29 24.32 -13.46
C SER A 35 20.24 23.26 -13.70
N SER A 36 20.63 22.12 -14.24
CA SER A 36 19.82 20.88 -14.27
C SER A 36 19.87 20.18 -12.91
N PRO A 37 18.75 19.58 -12.43
CA PRO A 37 17.44 19.52 -13.09
C PRO A 37 16.59 20.79 -12.90
N ILE A 38 15.62 21.01 -13.81
CA ILE A 38 14.56 22.02 -13.66
C ILE A 38 13.23 21.32 -13.44
N THR A 39 12.50 21.73 -12.42
CA THR A 39 11.16 21.20 -12.14
C THR A 39 10.11 22.05 -12.85
N ILE A 40 9.20 21.37 -13.56
CA ILE A 40 7.97 21.97 -14.09
C ILE A 40 6.81 21.36 -13.32
N SER A 41 6.06 22.19 -12.61
CA SER A 41 4.92 21.77 -11.78
C SER A 41 3.58 22.00 -12.50
N SER A 42 2.50 21.51 -11.87
CA SER A 42 1.12 21.75 -12.30
C SER A 42 0.76 21.18 -13.68
N LEU A 43 1.48 20.15 -14.14
CA LEU A 43 1.10 19.42 -15.33
C LEU A 43 -0.10 18.50 -15.05
N SER A 44 -0.98 18.34 -16.03
CA SER A 44 -2.12 17.43 -15.94
C SER A 44 -1.66 15.97 -16.09
N ASN A 45 -1.97 15.14 -15.11
CA ASN A 45 -1.70 13.70 -15.19
C ASN A 45 -2.49 13.05 -16.35
N GLY A 46 -1.90 12.04 -16.98
CA GLY A 46 -2.50 11.37 -18.13
C GLY A 46 -2.39 12.13 -19.46
N THR A 47 -1.89 13.37 -19.45
CA THR A 47 -1.66 14.16 -20.64
C THR A 47 -0.23 13.99 -21.13
N SER A 48 -0.05 13.73 -22.42
CA SER A 48 1.28 13.56 -23.03
C SER A 48 1.91 14.92 -23.33
N TYR A 49 3.17 15.07 -22.97
CA TYR A 49 3.97 16.29 -23.18
C TYR A 49 5.31 15.98 -23.84
N THR A 50 5.85 16.98 -24.54
CA THR A 50 7.26 17.08 -24.88
C THR A 50 7.85 18.33 -24.24
N ALA A 51 9.16 18.35 -23.97
CA ALA A 51 9.83 19.48 -23.33
C ALA A 51 10.95 20.07 -24.21
N LYS A 52 11.19 21.38 -24.05
CA LYS A 52 12.36 22.09 -24.59
C LYS A 52 12.98 22.96 -23.53
N VAL A 53 14.27 23.26 -23.65
CA VAL A 53 15.03 24.12 -22.75
C VAL A 53 15.68 25.24 -23.54
N TRP A 54 15.73 26.42 -22.93
CA TRP A 54 16.43 27.61 -23.40
C TRP A 54 17.45 28.03 -22.36
N ALA A 55 18.63 28.43 -22.80
CA ALA A 55 19.65 29.07 -21.95
C ALA A 55 19.47 30.58 -21.96
N ILE A 56 19.80 31.22 -20.86
CA ILE A 56 19.75 32.68 -20.67
C ILE A 56 21.13 33.18 -20.27
N ASN A 57 21.57 34.27 -20.91
CA ASN A 57 22.74 35.00 -20.52
C ASN A 57 22.46 36.52 -20.50
N ALA A 58 23.48 37.36 -20.28
CA ALA A 58 23.32 38.82 -20.20
C ALA A 58 22.77 39.47 -21.50
N TYR A 59 22.84 38.79 -22.64
CA TYR A 59 22.40 39.30 -23.94
C TYR A 59 21.03 38.78 -24.36
N GLY A 60 20.47 37.78 -23.63
CA GLY A 60 19.14 37.29 -23.93
C GLY A 60 19.03 35.77 -23.81
N THR A 61 18.00 35.24 -24.51
CA THR A 61 17.62 33.81 -24.50
C THR A 61 18.08 33.15 -25.79
N SER A 62 18.67 31.97 -25.67
CA SER A 62 19.12 31.16 -26.82
C SER A 62 17.98 30.63 -27.67
N ALA A 63 18.32 30.05 -28.83
CA ALA A 63 17.43 29.11 -29.49
C ALA A 63 17.08 27.91 -28.54
N SER A 64 15.92 27.28 -28.73
CA SER A 64 15.54 26.13 -27.93
C SER A 64 16.40 24.90 -28.23
N SER A 65 16.50 24.01 -27.27
CA SER A 65 16.95 22.64 -27.52
C SER A 65 16.03 21.91 -28.50
N GLY A 66 16.44 20.76 -29.01
CA GLY A 66 15.53 19.78 -29.58
C GLY A 66 14.43 19.42 -28.58
N ALA A 67 13.30 18.95 -29.08
CA ALA A 67 12.24 18.43 -28.20
C ALA A 67 12.70 17.12 -27.52
N SER A 68 12.29 16.92 -26.29
CA SER A 68 12.45 15.64 -25.62
C SER A 68 11.59 14.53 -26.27
N SER A 69 11.86 13.28 -25.94
CA SER A 69 10.85 12.23 -26.11
C SER A 69 9.57 12.61 -25.34
N SER A 70 8.43 12.09 -25.81
CA SER A 70 7.15 12.28 -25.14
C SER A 70 7.16 11.63 -23.75
N PHE A 71 6.57 12.29 -22.78
CA PHE A 71 6.35 11.78 -21.42
C PHE A 71 4.94 12.13 -20.93
N THR A 72 4.39 11.29 -20.06
CA THR A 72 3.05 11.48 -19.50
C THR A 72 3.16 11.47 -17.98
N PRO A 73 2.93 12.61 -17.29
CA PRO A 73 2.88 12.62 -15.84
C PRO A 73 1.78 11.68 -15.34
N ALA A 74 2.10 10.92 -14.33
CA ALA A 74 1.17 10.00 -13.67
C ALA A 74 0.94 10.43 -12.22
N VAL A 75 -0.24 10.14 -11.67
CA VAL A 75 -0.46 10.22 -10.23
C VAL A 75 0.40 9.14 -9.58
N PRO A 76 1.30 9.48 -8.64
CA PRO A 76 2.03 8.48 -7.89
C PRO A 76 1.04 7.55 -7.16
N VAL A 77 1.18 6.25 -7.33
CA VAL A 77 0.46 5.27 -6.52
C VAL A 77 1.30 4.98 -5.30
N ILE A 78 0.84 5.44 -4.16
CA ILE A 78 1.59 5.43 -2.90
C ILE A 78 1.18 4.21 -2.08
N ALA A 79 2.18 3.43 -1.62
CA ALA A 79 2.02 2.49 -0.53
C ALA A 79 2.55 3.11 0.77
N LEU A 80 1.83 2.93 1.86
CA LEU A 80 2.27 3.25 3.22
C LEU A 80 2.45 1.97 4.03
N ARG A 81 3.55 1.87 4.75
CA ARG A 81 3.79 0.87 5.78
C ARG A 81 3.70 1.54 7.15
N PHE A 82 2.97 0.94 8.05
CA PHE A 82 2.76 1.45 9.42
C PHE A 82 3.44 0.55 10.44
N GLY A 83 4.32 1.10 11.27
CA GLY A 83 4.97 0.43 12.38
C GLY A 83 5.75 -0.83 11.99
N GLY A 84 5.75 -1.81 12.88
CA GLY A 84 6.50 -3.04 12.77
C GLY A 84 7.67 -3.08 13.75
N ASN A 85 8.59 -4.04 13.58
CA ASN A 85 9.79 -4.15 14.40
C ASN A 85 11.03 -3.69 13.61
N ASN A 86 11.96 -3.05 14.31
CA ASN A 86 13.29 -2.75 13.77
C ASN A 86 14.20 -4.00 13.81
N SER A 87 15.45 -3.85 13.34
CA SER A 87 16.44 -4.94 13.31
C SER A 87 16.82 -5.50 14.69
N SER A 88 16.53 -4.79 15.75
CA SER A 88 16.73 -5.20 17.14
C SER A 88 15.48 -5.82 17.76
N ASN A 89 14.45 -6.09 16.95
CA ASN A 89 13.15 -6.63 17.36
C ASN A 89 12.37 -5.71 18.31
N ASN A 90 12.62 -4.39 18.27
CA ASN A 90 11.86 -3.41 19.03
C ASN A 90 10.75 -2.82 18.16
N PRO A 91 9.54 -2.58 18.71
CA PRO A 91 8.47 -1.93 18.01
C PRO A 91 8.85 -0.51 17.59
N VAL A 92 8.35 -0.09 16.44
CA VAL A 92 8.52 1.27 15.92
C VAL A 92 7.18 1.86 15.52
N ASN A 93 7.10 3.18 15.53
CA ASN A 93 5.91 3.92 15.11
C ASN A 93 6.07 4.56 13.73
N THR A 94 7.17 4.30 13.02
CA THR A 94 7.47 4.92 11.73
C THR A 94 6.42 4.60 10.67
N ILE A 95 6.15 5.57 9.81
CA ILE A 95 5.35 5.41 8.61
C ILE A 95 6.29 5.59 7.43
N ASP A 96 6.49 4.52 6.66
CA ASP A 96 7.28 4.54 5.44
C ASP A 96 6.38 4.67 4.22
N LYS A 97 6.81 5.45 3.25
CA LYS A 97 6.14 5.68 1.97
C LYS A 97 6.97 5.14 0.82
N THR A 98 6.31 4.42 -0.08
CA THR A 98 6.91 3.92 -1.34
C THR A 98 6.01 4.31 -2.51
N ASP A 99 6.61 4.76 -3.62
CA ASP A 99 5.91 4.92 -4.90
C ASP A 99 5.95 3.58 -5.64
N ILE A 100 4.79 2.96 -5.85
CA ILE A 100 4.68 1.65 -6.51
C ILE A 100 4.95 1.75 -8.03
N THR A 101 4.80 2.92 -8.62
CA THR A 101 4.96 3.13 -10.06
C THR A 101 6.42 3.26 -10.49
N THR A 102 7.32 3.55 -9.55
CA THR A 102 8.75 3.71 -9.76
C THR A 102 9.56 2.71 -8.94
N LEU A 103 10.80 2.45 -9.35
CA LEU A 103 11.76 1.71 -8.54
C LEU A 103 12.42 2.69 -7.55
N GLY A 104 12.58 2.26 -6.30
CA GLY A 104 13.25 3.07 -5.27
C GLY A 104 13.05 2.52 -3.88
N ASN A 105 13.78 3.11 -2.94
CA ASN A 105 13.65 2.80 -1.53
C ASN A 105 12.44 3.51 -0.92
N ALA A 106 11.91 2.96 0.17
CA ALA A 106 10.94 3.65 0.99
C ALA A 106 11.57 4.89 1.64
N VAL A 107 10.76 5.91 1.85
CA VAL A 107 11.16 7.15 2.53
C VAL A 107 10.27 7.38 3.75
N ASP A 108 10.83 8.01 4.77
CA ASP A 108 10.08 8.41 5.96
C ASP A 108 8.93 9.37 5.59
N PHE A 109 7.75 9.11 6.14
CA PHE A 109 6.54 9.91 5.89
C PHE A 109 5.90 10.44 7.19
N GLY A 110 6.46 10.07 8.35
CA GLY A 110 6.01 10.45 9.68
C GLY A 110 5.86 9.27 10.62
N ASP A 111 5.15 9.48 11.73
CA ASP A 111 4.98 8.47 12.76
C ASP A 111 3.51 8.20 13.09
N MET A 112 3.22 7.00 13.55
CA MET A 112 1.98 6.72 14.26
C MET A 112 2.02 7.39 15.64
N ASN A 113 0.86 7.76 16.15
CA ASN A 113 0.71 8.29 17.51
C ASN A 113 0.94 7.23 18.61
N VAL A 114 1.03 5.96 18.23
CA VAL A 114 1.36 4.84 19.11
C VAL A 114 2.47 3.98 18.51
N THR A 115 3.36 3.46 19.34
CA THR A 115 4.30 2.41 18.89
C THR A 115 3.53 1.11 18.77
N SER A 116 3.64 0.46 17.61
CA SER A 116 2.98 -0.82 17.37
C SER A 116 3.91 -1.77 16.64
N SER A 117 4.20 -2.90 17.31
CA SER A 117 5.24 -3.82 16.86
C SER A 117 4.80 -4.72 15.72
N GLN A 118 3.59 -5.21 15.75
CA GLN A 118 3.15 -6.27 14.84
C GLN A 118 1.64 -6.18 14.61
N ASN A 119 1.21 -6.85 13.52
CA ASN A 119 -0.19 -7.19 13.30
C ASN A 119 -1.15 -6.00 13.15
N ASN A 120 -0.64 -4.85 12.73
CA ASN A 120 -1.47 -3.72 12.32
C ASN A 120 -2.23 -4.09 11.05
N ALA A 121 -3.47 -3.65 10.95
CA ALA A 121 -4.22 -3.72 9.71
C ALA A 121 -4.60 -2.32 9.25
N ALA A 122 -4.56 -2.10 7.94
CA ALA A 122 -4.87 -0.79 7.38
C ALA A 122 -5.83 -0.91 6.20
N VAL A 123 -6.66 0.11 6.06
CA VAL A 123 -7.58 0.33 4.93
C VAL A 123 -7.32 1.70 4.33
N GLY A 124 -7.71 1.91 3.09
CA GLY A 124 -7.46 3.17 2.43
C GLY A 124 -8.50 3.60 1.41
N SER A 125 -8.49 4.90 1.13
CA SER A 125 -9.20 5.53 0.03
C SER A 125 -8.18 6.22 -0.89
N SER A 126 -8.62 7.05 -1.81
CA SER A 126 -7.73 7.90 -2.63
C SER A 126 -7.09 9.05 -1.85
N THR A 127 -7.53 9.36 -0.62
CA THR A 127 -7.08 10.54 0.14
C THR A 127 -6.39 10.23 1.45
N ARG A 128 -6.70 9.10 2.08
CA ARG A 128 -6.13 8.71 3.38
C ARG A 128 -6.08 7.21 3.58
N ALA A 129 -5.18 6.77 4.45
CA ALA A 129 -5.18 5.44 5.06
C ALA A 129 -5.67 5.54 6.50
N VAL A 130 -6.39 4.51 6.97
CA VAL A 130 -6.78 4.32 8.38
C VAL A 130 -6.15 3.03 8.86
N VAL A 131 -5.44 3.07 9.97
CA VAL A 131 -4.73 1.93 10.56
C VAL A 131 -5.32 1.60 11.92
N ALA A 132 -5.58 0.31 12.16
CA ALA A 132 -5.85 -0.23 13.48
C ALA A 132 -4.51 -0.62 14.13
N ALA A 133 -4.20 -0.02 15.26
CA ALA A 133 -3.05 -0.40 16.06
C ALA A 133 -3.37 -1.70 16.84
N ALA A 134 -2.42 -2.63 16.87
CA ALA A 134 -2.63 -3.91 17.55
C ALA A 134 -2.17 -3.87 19.01
N PHE A 135 -1.02 -3.25 19.26
CA PHE A 135 -0.42 -3.16 20.60
C PHE A 135 0.06 -1.74 20.86
N LYS A 136 -0.13 -1.27 22.08
CA LYS A 136 0.48 -0.06 22.60
C LYS A 136 1.65 -0.44 23.51
N ASN A 137 2.86 0.01 23.18
CA ASN A 137 4.07 -0.25 23.96
C ASN A 137 4.31 -1.74 24.28
N ASP A 138 4.04 -2.65 23.31
CA ASP A 138 4.25 -4.11 23.39
C ASP A 138 3.45 -4.90 24.43
N SER A 139 2.57 -4.29 25.17
CA SER A 139 1.92 -5.00 26.29
C SER A 139 0.41 -4.78 26.41
N GLU A 140 -0.14 -3.79 25.73
CA GLU A 140 -1.55 -3.43 25.85
C GLU A 140 -2.25 -3.58 24.49
N ASN A 141 -3.22 -4.51 24.42
CA ASN A 141 -4.10 -4.62 23.27
C ASN A 141 -5.00 -3.39 23.21
N VAL A 142 -5.04 -2.72 22.08
CA VAL A 142 -5.84 -1.51 21.90
C VAL A 142 -6.88 -1.69 20.80
N ASN A 143 -7.86 -0.79 20.79
CA ASN A 143 -8.89 -0.69 19.76
C ASN A 143 -8.77 0.60 18.95
N GLU A 144 -7.67 1.35 19.12
CA GLU A 144 -7.47 2.66 18.52
C GLU A 144 -7.34 2.58 17.01
N LEU A 145 -8.05 3.46 16.33
CA LEU A 145 -7.91 3.75 14.91
C LEU A 145 -7.23 5.10 14.72
N SER A 146 -6.23 5.15 13.86
CA SER A 146 -5.58 6.40 13.47
C SER A 146 -5.60 6.54 11.96
N TYR A 147 -5.60 7.77 11.44
CA TYR A 147 -5.51 7.99 10.01
C TYR A 147 -4.32 8.83 9.59
N LYS A 148 -3.89 8.63 8.35
CA LYS A 148 -2.85 9.39 7.67
C LYS A 148 -3.34 9.89 6.33
N ALA A 149 -3.36 11.22 6.13
CA ALA A 149 -3.64 11.81 4.83
C ALA A 149 -2.43 11.62 3.88
N PHE A 150 -2.68 11.30 2.61
CA PHE A 150 -1.61 11.14 1.62
C PHE A 150 -1.02 12.46 1.13
N SER A 151 -1.72 13.57 1.33
CA SER A 151 -1.33 14.90 0.86
C SER A 151 -0.22 15.57 1.68
N SER A 152 0.06 15.09 2.89
CA SER A 152 1.02 15.72 3.80
C SER A 152 1.84 14.69 4.58
N SER A 153 3.13 14.92 4.76
CA SER A 153 3.96 14.20 5.73
C SER A 153 3.59 14.58 7.17
N GLY A 154 4.10 13.85 8.16
CA GLY A 154 3.85 14.05 9.59
C GLY A 154 3.07 12.90 10.21
N ASN A 155 2.68 13.05 11.47
CA ASN A 155 2.13 11.96 12.26
C ASN A 155 0.67 11.63 11.93
N THR A 156 0.22 10.44 12.37
CA THR A 156 -1.21 10.08 12.31
C THR A 156 -2.03 10.98 13.21
N THR A 157 -3.31 11.06 12.88
CA THR A 157 -4.35 11.73 13.69
C THR A 157 -5.34 10.67 14.15
N ASP A 158 -5.89 10.86 15.33
CA ASP A 158 -6.95 10.01 15.87
C ASP A 158 -8.13 9.93 14.89
N PHE A 159 -8.66 8.72 14.69
CA PHE A 159 -9.81 8.47 13.85
C PHE A 159 -11.04 8.08 14.69
N GLY A 160 -10.86 7.35 15.77
CA GLY A 160 -11.87 6.73 16.63
C GLY A 160 -11.44 5.33 17.06
N ASP A 161 -12.39 4.48 17.45
CA ASP A 161 -12.13 3.17 18.02
C ASP A 161 -12.88 2.05 17.28
N LEU A 162 -12.29 0.85 17.25
CA LEU A 162 -13.00 -0.39 16.97
C LEU A 162 -13.93 -0.75 18.14
N THR A 163 -14.91 -1.62 17.91
CA THR A 163 -15.82 -2.10 18.96
C THR A 163 -15.12 -3.00 19.99
N ARG A 164 -13.90 -3.46 19.69
CA ARG A 164 -13.09 -4.39 20.50
C ARG A 164 -11.60 -4.12 20.33
N THR A 165 -10.79 -4.67 21.22
CA THR A 165 -9.34 -4.73 21.01
C THR A 165 -9.00 -5.57 19.77
N PHE A 166 -7.93 -5.20 19.07
CA PHE A 166 -7.61 -5.75 17.75
C PHE A 166 -6.15 -6.17 17.70
N THR A 167 -5.90 -7.48 17.53
CA THR A 167 -4.56 -8.01 17.33
C THR A 167 -4.59 -9.14 16.31
N GLN A 168 -3.60 -9.20 15.42
CA GLN A 168 -3.47 -10.26 14.40
C GLN A 168 -4.67 -10.42 13.46
N GLY A 169 -5.56 -9.44 13.41
CA GLY A 169 -6.63 -9.39 12.45
C GLY A 169 -6.15 -8.90 11.08
N SER A 170 -7.08 -8.74 10.17
CA SER A 170 -6.83 -8.21 8.83
C SER A 170 -7.89 -7.18 8.47
N ALA A 171 -7.67 -6.45 7.38
CA ALA A 171 -8.62 -5.44 6.93
C ALA A 171 -8.65 -5.34 5.41
N ALA A 172 -9.82 -5.00 4.88
CA ALA A 172 -10.02 -4.76 3.47
C ALA A 172 -10.98 -3.59 3.25
N SER A 173 -10.88 -2.90 2.12
CA SER A 173 -11.72 -1.74 1.85
C SER A 173 -12.06 -1.57 0.38
N ASN A 174 -13.16 -0.87 0.15
CA ASN A 174 -13.35 -0.14 -1.10
C ASN A 174 -13.02 1.35 -0.89
N ALA A 175 -13.35 2.20 -1.84
CA ALA A 175 -13.04 3.64 -1.79
C ALA A 175 -13.69 4.39 -0.60
N THR A 176 -14.74 3.85 0.03
CA THR A 176 -15.54 4.55 1.06
C THR A 176 -15.64 3.82 2.38
N ARG A 177 -15.64 2.48 2.38
CA ARG A 177 -15.84 1.65 3.58
C ARG A 177 -14.64 0.75 3.81
N GLY A 178 -14.08 0.77 5.03
CA GLY A 178 -13.09 -0.17 5.52
C GLY A 178 -13.75 -1.18 6.46
N ILE A 179 -13.33 -2.45 6.35
CA ILE A 179 -13.77 -3.55 7.23
C ILE A 179 -12.54 -4.12 7.90
N PHE A 180 -12.57 -4.24 9.22
CA PHE A 180 -11.56 -4.89 10.07
C PHE A 180 -12.15 -6.20 10.58
N PHE A 181 -11.45 -7.30 10.39
CA PHE A 181 -12.01 -8.62 10.69
C PHE A 181 -11.04 -9.53 11.42
N GLY A 182 -11.61 -10.39 12.24
CA GLY A 182 -10.88 -11.33 13.07
C GLY A 182 -10.05 -10.64 14.14
N GLY A 183 -9.03 -11.31 14.57
CA GLY A 183 -8.13 -10.90 15.63
C GLY A 183 -8.13 -11.90 16.78
N ASP A 184 -7.35 -11.63 17.78
CA ASP A 184 -7.20 -12.53 18.94
C ASP A 184 -8.54 -12.73 19.63
N SER A 185 -8.97 -13.99 19.73
CA SER A 185 -10.18 -14.39 20.44
C SER A 185 -11.50 -13.76 19.93
N SER A 186 -11.54 -13.30 18.67
CA SER A 186 -12.74 -12.67 18.10
C SER A 186 -13.01 -13.10 16.68
N LEU A 187 -14.29 -13.30 16.38
CA LEU A 187 -14.82 -13.49 15.03
C LEU A 187 -15.50 -12.23 14.48
N VAL A 188 -15.62 -11.19 15.31
CA VAL A 188 -16.32 -9.95 14.96
C VAL A 188 -15.64 -9.25 13.79
N MET A 189 -16.46 -8.70 12.92
CA MET A 189 -16.05 -7.77 11.87
C MET A 189 -16.60 -6.38 12.18
N ASP A 190 -15.74 -5.39 12.17
CA ASP A 190 -16.10 -3.97 12.34
C ASP A 190 -15.95 -3.21 11.04
N TYR A 191 -16.77 -2.18 10.81
CA TYR A 191 -16.59 -1.30 9.67
C TYR A 191 -16.54 0.17 10.03
N ILE A 192 -15.88 0.94 9.17
CA ILE A 192 -15.79 2.41 9.23
C ILE A 192 -16.17 3.02 7.88
N THR A 193 -16.59 4.28 7.90
CA THR A 193 -16.62 5.15 6.72
C THR A 193 -15.30 5.90 6.64
N ILE A 194 -14.42 5.55 5.68
CA ILE A 194 -13.03 6.06 5.62
C ILE A 194 -12.98 7.60 5.54
N GLY A 195 -13.95 8.24 4.90
CA GLY A 195 -14.00 9.68 4.67
C GLY A 195 -14.31 10.52 5.93
N SER A 196 -14.86 9.95 6.99
CA SER A 196 -15.26 10.65 8.22
C SER A 196 -14.71 9.94 9.46
N THR A 197 -14.17 10.71 10.41
CA THR A 197 -13.73 10.19 11.71
C THR A 197 -14.92 9.77 12.56
N GLY A 198 -14.73 8.79 13.42
CA GLY A 198 -15.72 8.23 14.33
C GLY A 198 -15.45 6.77 14.63
N ASN A 199 -16.11 6.23 15.64
CA ASN A 199 -15.98 4.85 16.04
C ASN A 199 -16.54 3.89 14.97
N ALA A 200 -15.95 2.70 14.92
CA ALA A 200 -16.43 1.63 14.08
C ALA A 200 -17.80 1.11 14.54
N THR A 201 -18.49 0.48 13.64
CA THR A 201 -19.79 -0.15 13.87
C THR A 201 -19.66 -1.65 13.53
N ASP A 202 -20.36 -2.49 14.27
CA ASP A 202 -20.43 -3.91 14.00
C ASP A 202 -20.92 -4.16 12.56
N PHE A 203 -20.20 -5.04 11.85
CA PHE A 203 -20.52 -5.44 10.48
C PHE A 203 -21.19 -6.82 10.46
N GLY A 204 -20.82 -7.70 11.37
CA GLY A 204 -21.21 -9.10 11.44
C GLY A 204 -20.03 -9.99 11.86
N ASP A 205 -20.17 -11.29 11.69
CA ASP A 205 -19.19 -12.25 12.19
C ASP A 205 -18.56 -13.11 11.09
N MET A 206 -17.28 -13.48 11.31
CA MET A 206 -16.63 -14.56 10.58
C MET A 206 -17.19 -15.91 11.01
N THR A 207 -17.17 -16.90 10.12
CA THR A 207 -17.57 -18.26 10.43
C THR A 207 -16.45 -19.04 11.13
N GLY A 208 -16.81 -19.94 12.02
CA GLY A 208 -15.87 -20.78 12.75
C GLY A 208 -16.12 -20.78 14.26
N SER A 209 -15.23 -21.39 15.01
CA SER A 209 -15.27 -21.40 16.48
C SER A 209 -13.94 -20.88 17.03
N GLY A 210 -14.00 -19.89 17.91
CA GLY A 210 -12.82 -19.39 18.61
C GLY A 210 -12.10 -18.26 17.87
N GLU A 211 -10.79 -18.33 17.82
CA GLU A 211 -9.93 -17.26 17.30
C GLU A 211 -9.92 -17.26 15.76
N ALA A 212 -9.92 -16.05 15.19
CA ALA A 212 -9.71 -15.84 13.76
C ALA A 212 -8.56 -14.83 13.56
N LYS A 213 -7.32 -15.33 13.44
CA LYS A 213 -6.11 -14.51 13.40
C LYS A 213 -5.16 -14.90 12.25
N GLY A 214 -4.27 -14.00 11.91
CA GLY A 214 -3.24 -14.26 10.89
C GLY A 214 -3.78 -14.44 9.47
N HIS A 215 -4.98 -13.94 9.18
CA HIS A 215 -5.53 -13.88 7.84
C HIS A 215 -4.80 -12.84 7.01
N CYS A 216 -4.75 -13.03 5.70
CA CYS A 216 -4.52 -11.91 4.78
C CYS A 216 -5.81 -11.61 4.00
N SER A 217 -5.85 -10.48 3.33
CA SER A 217 -7.06 -9.99 2.72
C SER A 217 -6.83 -9.25 1.41
N CYS A 218 -7.89 -9.14 0.64
CA CYS A 218 -7.98 -8.29 -0.53
C CYS A 218 -9.41 -7.77 -0.71
N ALA A 219 -9.61 -6.83 -1.62
CA ALA A 219 -10.94 -6.31 -1.92
C ALA A 219 -11.12 -5.97 -3.39
N SER A 220 -12.37 -5.97 -3.82
CA SER A 220 -12.86 -5.25 -5.00
C SER A 220 -13.77 -4.10 -4.53
N PRO A 221 -14.32 -3.27 -5.42
CA PRO A 221 -15.31 -2.28 -5.03
C PRO A 221 -16.52 -2.83 -4.27
N THR A 222 -16.84 -4.13 -4.42
CA THR A 222 -18.04 -4.76 -3.86
C THR A 222 -17.78 -5.84 -2.82
N ARG A 223 -16.64 -6.52 -2.84
CA ARG A 223 -16.33 -7.66 -1.97
C ARG A 223 -15.04 -7.43 -1.19
N ALA A 224 -15.04 -7.74 0.10
CA ALA A 224 -13.85 -8.00 0.89
C ALA A 224 -13.67 -9.51 1.00
N VAL A 225 -12.47 -10.00 0.73
CA VAL A 225 -12.11 -11.42 0.76
C VAL A 225 -10.95 -11.61 1.73
N PHE A 226 -11.01 -12.64 2.53
CA PHE A 226 -9.95 -13.01 3.47
C PHE A 226 -9.54 -14.47 3.26
N PHE A 227 -8.23 -14.70 3.38
CA PHE A 227 -7.57 -15.94 3.01
C PHE A 227 -6.95 -16.62 4.22
N GLY A 228 -7.20 -17.91 4.36
CA GLY A 228 -6.54 -18.78 5.32
C GLY A 228 -6.71 -18.30 6.76
N GLY A 229 -5.60 -18.13 7.46
CA GLY A 229 -5.53 -17.72 8.86
C GLY A 229 -5.51 -18.92 9.80
N ASP A 230 -5.63 -18.62 11.07
CA ASP A 230 -5.68 -19.59 12.16
C ASP A 230 -7.10 -19.60 12.75
N LYS A 231 -7.74 -20.73 12.70
CA LYS A 231 -9.07 -20.96 13.31
C LYS A 231 -8.92 -22.03 14.40
N GLY A 232 -8.90 -21.57 15.67
CA GLY A 232 -8.77 -22.48 16.82
C GLY A 232 -7.42 -23.21 16.90
N ASN A 233 -6.30 -22.48 16.69
CA ASN A 233 -4.91 -22.94 16.73
C ASN A 233 -4.47 -23.85 15.56
N ASN A 234 -5.24 -23.90 14.47
CA ASN A 234 -4.86 -24.60 13.26
C ASN A 234 -4.94 -23.69 12.03
N SER A 235 -3.86 -23.66 11.26
CA SER A 235 -3.90 -22.98 9.96
C SER A 235 -4.95 -23.62 9.05
N THR A 236 -5.69 -22.79 8.31
CA THR A 236 -6.74 -23.23 7.40
C THR A 236 -6.47 -22.80 5.97
N ASN A 237 -7.12 -23.46 5.01
CA ASN A 237 -7.10 -23.06 3.60
C ASN A 237 -8.41 -22.40 3.16
N VAL A 238 -9.34 -22.14 4.06
CA VAL A 238 -10.64 -21.54 3.72
C VAL A 238 -10.45 -20.11 3.21
N ILE A 239 -11.18 -19.77 2.17
CA ILE A 239 -11.33 -18.40 1.69
C ILE A 239 -12.76 -17.95 2.02
N GLY A 240 -12.87 -16.86 2.78
CA GLY A 240 -14.16 -16.26 3.10
C GLY A 240 -14.34 -14.91 2.43
N TYR A 241 -15.59 -14.45 2.29
CA TYR A 241 -15.87 -13.11 1.78
C TYR A 241 -17.13 -12.49 2.39
N VAL A 242 -17.20 -11.16 2.29
CA VAL A 242 -18.41 -10.38 2.57
C VAL A 242 -18.68 -9.37 1.46
N THR A 243 -19.93 -8.94 1.33
CA THR A 243 -20.31 -7.82 0.44
C THR A 243 -20.11 -6.51 1.20
N ILE A 244 -19.16 -5.65 0.77
CA ILE A 244 -18.78 -4.42 1.51
C ILE A 244 -19.98 -3.47 1.70
N GLY A 245 -20.89 -3.42 0.76
CA GLY A 245 -22.02 -2.49 0.76
C GLY A 245 -23.12 -2.78 1.81
N SER A 246 -23.19 -3.99 2.34
CA SER A 246 -24.22 -4.43 3.30
C SER A 246 -23.59 -5.21 4.44
N THR A 247 -24.02 -4.94 5.67
CA THR A 247 -23.63 -5.72 6.87
C THR A 247 -24.13 -7.16 6.77
N GLY A 248 -23.39 -8.07 7.36
CA GLY A 248 -23.73 -9.51 7.38
C GLY A 248 -22.50 -10.37 7.64
N ASN A 249 -22.75 -11.64 7.88
CA ASN A 249 -21.73 -12.61 8.21
C ASN A 249 -20.94 -13.10 6.99
N GLU A 250 -19.81 -13.75 7.26
CA GLU A 250 -18.96 -14.41 6.27
C GLU A 250 -19.74 -15.39 5.41
N ASN A 251 -19.42 -15.40 4.13
CA ASN A 251 -19.83 -16.43 3.17
C ASN A 251 -18.59 -17.20 2.70
N ASP A 252 -18.77 -18.48 2.43
CA ASP A 252 -17.72 -19.31 1.83
C ASP A 252 -17.43 -18.86 0.40
N PHE A 253 -16.14 -18.70 0.10
CA PHE A 253 -15.66 -18.37 -1.24
C PHE A 253 -15.06 -19.58 -1.95
N GLY A 254 -14.34 -20.44 -1.22
CA GLY A 254 -13.58 -21.58 -1.72
C GLY A 254 -12.32 -21.83 -0.89
N ASN A 255 -11.30 -22.43 -1.49
CA ASN A 255 -10.10 -22.82 -0.76
C ASN A 255 -8.82 -22.36 -1.43
N LEU A 256 -7.81 -22.06 -0.60
CA LEU A 256 -6.40 -21.92 -0.99
C LEU A 256 -5.83 -23.29 -1.42
N LEU A 257 -4.68 -23.29 -2.09
CA LEU A 257 -3.94 -24.50 -2.47
C LEU A 257 -3.47 -25.33 -1.26
N GLY A 258 -3.30 -24.69 -0.10
CA GLY A 258 -2.91 -25.34 1.15
C GLY A 258 -3.23 -24.47 2.36
N ASN A 259 -3.17 -25.09 3.55
CA ASN A 259 -3.33 -24.36 4.80
C ASN A 259 -2.27 -23.30 4.94
N THR A 260 -2.66 -22.06 5.23
CA THR A 260 -1.73 -20.96 5.39
C THR A 260 -2.26 -19.91 6.38
N GLN A 261 -1.36 -19.31 7.12
CA GLN A 261 -1.61 -18.17 8.01
C GLN A 261 -0.43 -17.20 7.91
N ARG A 262 -0.62 -15.95 8.36
CA ARG A 262 0.45 -14.94 8.39
C ARG A 262 1.05 -14.65 7.00
N ALA A 263 0.25 -14.90 5.96
CA ALA A 263 0.50 -14.50 4.59
C ALA A 263 0.19 -13.02 4.41
N SER A 264 0.45 -12.46 3.24
CA SER A 264 -0.01 -11.13 2.85
C SER A 264 -0.80 -11.19 1.56
N GLY A 265 -1.73 -10.23 1.41
CA GLY A 265 -2.59 -10.17 0.26
C GLY A 265 -2.74 -8.77 -0.30
N PHE A 266 -3.07 -8.71 -1.58
CA PHE A 266 -3.44 -7.49 -2.28
C PHE A 266 -4.39 -7.83 -3.43
N SER A 267 -4.94 -6.81 -4.07
CA SER A 267 -5.81 -7.02 -5.23
C SER A 267 -5.74 -5.90 -6.26
N SER A 268 -6.02 -6.26 -7.51
CA SER A 268 -6.64 -5.33 -8.46
C SER A 268 -8.16 -5.32 -8.23
N GLU A 269 -8.91 -4.60 -9.06
CA GLU A 269 -10.38 -4.61 -8.98
C GLU A 269 -11.00 -6.00 -9.24
N THR A 270 -10.28 -6.89 -9.92
CA THR A 270 -10.82 -8.19 -10.38
C THR A 270 -10.12 -9.39 -9.78
N ARG A 271 -8.83 -9.29 -9.44
CA ARG A 271 -8.00 -10.40 -8.98
C ARG A 271 -7.48 -10.13 -7.58
N GLY A 272 -7.72 -11.06 -6.65
CA GLY A 272 -7.10 -11.10 -5.33
C GLY A 272 -5.91 -12.04 -5.33
N VAL A 273 -4.81 -11.64 -4.69
CA VAL A 273 -3.56 -12.40 -4.61
C VAL A 273 -3.19 -12.58 -3.14
N CYS A 274 -2.75 -13.79 -2.80
CA CYS A 274 -2.21 -14.14 -1.48
C CYS A 274 -0.86 -14.78 -1.68
N GLY A 275 0.16 -14.37 -0.89
CA GLY A 275 1.52 -14.90 -1.04
C GLY A 275 2.24 -15.15 0.27
N GLY A 276 3.12 -16.16 0.27
CA GLY A 276 3.93 -16.56 1.42
C GLY A 276 3.11 -17.11 2.58
N GLY A 277 3.59 -16.89 3.79
CA GLY A 277 2.91 -17.31 5.02
C GLY A 277 3.56 -18.51 5.70
N PHE A 278 2.79 -19.13 6.58
CA PHE A 278 3.20 -20.27 7.40
C PHE A 278 2.08 -21.31 7.50
N SER A 279 2.46 -22.56 7.40
CA SER A 279 1.57 -23.67 7.71
C SER A 279 2.13 -24.45 8.88
N GLY A 280 1.29 -24.85 9.82
CA GLY A 280 1.69 -25.74 10.91
C GLY A 280 2.23 -27.09 10.46
N TYR A 281 1.94 -27.49 9.23
CA TYR A 281 2.38 -28.78 8.65
C TYR A 281 3.63 -28.66 7.77
N SER A 282 3.71 -27.61 6.93
CA SER A 282 4.79 -27.47 5.94
C SER A 282 5.79 -26.34 6.24
N GLY A 283 5.59 -25.60 7.34
CA GLY A 283 6.49 -24.51 7.71
C GLY A 283 6.26 -23.22 6.90
N LEU A 284 7.32 -22.43 6.70
CA LEU A 284 7.30 -21.21 5.91
C LEU A 284 7.05 -21.51 4.43
N GLN A 285 6.27 -20.68 3.78
CA GLN A 285 5.85 -20.83 2.39
C GLN A 285 6.35 -19.67 1.52
N ASN A 286 6.48 -19.93 0.22
CA ASN A 286 6.75 -18.93 -0.82
C ASN A 286 5.66 -18.89 -1.89
N VAL A 287 4.66 -19.76 -1.84
CA VAL A 287 3.60 -19.84 -2.85
C VAL A 287 2.85 -18.51 -2.96
N ILE A 288 2.71 -18.03 -4.19
CA ILE A 288 1.79 -16.95 -4.56
C ILE A 288 0.61 -17.58 -5.29
N GLN A 289 -0.59 -17.27 -4.85
CA GLN A 289 -1.82 -17.80 -5.43
C GLN A 289 -2.86 -16.71 -5.60
N TYR A 290 -3.80 -16.90 -6.52
CA TYR A 290 -4.80 -15.88 -6.84
C TYR A 290 -6.20 -16.43 -7.01
N ILE A 291 -7.17 -15.52 -6.87
CA ILE A 291 -8.59 -15.75 -7.14
C ILE A 291 -9.14 -14.69 -8.09
N THR A 292 -10.26 -14.98 -8.75
CA THR A 292 -11.11 -13.99 -9.40
C THR A 292 -12.18 -13.53 -8.42
N ILE A 293 -12.11 -12.28 -7.93
CA ILE A 293 -12.95 -11.81 -6.79
C ILE A 293 -14.45 -11.86 -7.09
N SER A 294 -14.86 -11.68 -8.34
CA SER A 294 -16.28 -11.65 -8.72
C SER A 294 -16.97 -13.02 -8.70
N SER A 295 -16.23 -14.13 -8.72
CA SER A 295 -16.76 -15.49 -8.76
C SER A 295 -16.12 -16.36 -7.68
N THR A 296 -16.96 -17.04 -6.89
CA THR A 296 -16.49 -18.01 -5.89
C THR A 296 -15.80 -19.19 -6.54
N GLY A 297 -14.81 -19.76 -5.86
CA GLY A 297 -14.02 -20.89 -6.33
C GLY A 297 -12.66 -20.95 -5.65
N ASN A 298 -11.93 -22.03 -5.91
CA ASN A 298 -10.62 -22.24 -5.33
C ASN A 298 -9.55 -21.34 -5.95
N ALA A 299 -8.51 -21.05 -5.19
CA ALA A 299 -7.33 -20.33 -5.66
C ALA A 299 -6.57 -21.13 -6.72
N THR A 300 -5.88 -20.41 -7.57
CA THR A 300 -5.00 -20.93 -8.62
C THR A 300 -3.58 -20.48 -8.34
N ASP A 301 -2.61 -21.31 -8.65
CA ASP A 301 -1.19 -21.00 -8.54
C ASP A 301 -0.83 -19.82 -9.46
N PHE A 302 -0.05 -18.86 -8.91
CA PHE A 302 0.48 -17.71 -9.64
C PHE A 302 2.01 -17.81 -9.83
N GLY A 303 2.70 -18.50 -8.91
CA GLY A 303 4.15 -18.61 -8.84
C GLY A 303 4.65 -18.49 -7.42
N ASP A 304 5.91 -18.11 -7.24
CA ASP A 304 6.58 -18.13 -5.95
C ASP A 304 7.29 -16.80 -5.62
N LEU A 305 7.34 -16.46 -4.32
CA LEU A 305 8.28 -15.47 -3.79
C LEU A 305 9.71 -15.97 -3.94
N THR A 306 10.66 -15.07 -4.03
CA THR A 306 12.09 -15.41 -4.10
C THR A 306 12.59 -16.19 -2.87
N THR A 307 11.95 -16.02 -1.72
CA THR A 307 12.26 -16.75 -0.48
C THR A 307 10.99 -17.08 0.31
N THR A 308 11.02 -18.21 1.06
CA THR A 308 9.95 -18.55 2.00
C THR A 308 9.93 -17.57 3.17
N ARG A 309 8.75 -16.99 3.48
CA ARG A 309 8.61 -16.01 4.57
C ARG A 309 7.17 -15.81 5.02
N LYS A 310 7.00 -15.28 6.22
CA LYS A 310 5.73 -14.89 6.84
C LYS A 310 5.78 -13.44 7.31
N PHE A 311 4.64 -12.85 7.67
CA PHE A 311 4.55 -11.47 8.20
C PHE A 311 5.11 -10.38 7.28
N GLN A 312 5.20 -10.64 5.98
CA GLN A 312 5.51 -9.60 5.01
C GLN A 312 4.32 -8.63 4.88
N SER A 313 4.60 -7.41 4.47
CA SER A 313 3.57 -6.46 4.04
C SER A 313 3.31 -6.61 2.54
N ALA A 314 2.12 -6.21 2.11
CA ALA A 314 1.79 -6.18 0.69
C ALA A 314 1.10 -4.88 0.32
N ALA A 315 1.35 -4.41 -0.90
CA ALA A 315 0.70 -3.24 -1.48
C ALA A 315 0.59 -3.40 -2.99
N CYS A 316 -0.35 -2.73 -3.61
CA CYS A 316 -0.51 -2.81 -5.06
C CYS A 316 -1.04 -1.54 -5.71
N SER A 317 -0.79 -1.48 -7.00
CA SER A 317 -1.58 -0.71 -7.97
C SER A 317 -2.50 -1.65 -8.75
N ASN A 318 -3.24 -1.12 -9.72
CA ASN A 318 -4.07 -1.97 -10.60
C ASN A 318 -3.27 -2.93 -11.49
N THR A 319 -1.96 -2.74 -11.63
CA THR A 319 -1.11 -3.50 -12.55
C THR A 319 0.12 -4.15 -11.91
N ARG A 320 0.49 -3.74 -10.70
CA ARG A 320 1.67 -4.24 -9.98
C ARG A 320 1.34 -4.45 -8.52
N GLY A 321 1.71 -5.61 -7.96
CA GLY A 321 1.72 -5.89 -6.54
C GLY A 321 3.14 -6.04 -6.02
N LEU A 322 3.35 -5.73 -4.77
CA LEU A 322 4.62 -5.85 -4.06
C LEU A 322 4.41 -6.65 -2.78
N PHE A 323 5.35 -7.55 -2.49
CA PHE A 323 5.51 -8.18 -1.18
C PHE A 323 6.80 -7.68 -0.56
N MET A 324 6.73 -7.13 0.65
CA MET A 324 7.82 -6.37 1.26
C MET A 324 8.19 -6.92 2.64
N GLY A 325 9.48 -7.17 2.85
CA GLY A 325 10.02 -7.58 4.13
C GLY A 325 9.57 -8.98 4.56
N GLY A 326 9.32 -9.16 5.85
CA GLY A 326 8.87 -10.42 6.45
C GLY A 326 9.95 -11.17 7.22
N GLU A 327 9.53 -12.23 7.89
CA GLU A 327 10.39 -13.11 8.70
C GLU A 327 10.71 -14.39 7.92
N LYS A 328 12.00 -14.70 7.78
CA LYS A 328 12.56 -15.90 7.19
C LYS A 328 12.83 -16.96 8.28
N SER A 329 13.31 -18.15 7.89
CA SER A 329 13.72 -19.19 8.84
C SER A 329 14.81 -18.70 9.79
N GLY A 330 14.79 -19.16 11.05
CA GLY A 330 15.76 -18.78 12.06
C GLY A 330 15.56 -17.38 12.65
N SER A 331 14.34 -16.83 12.57
CA SER A 331 13.99 -15.50 13.10
C SER A 331 14.80 -14.35 12.50
N SER A 332 15.22 -14.50 11.26
CA SER A 332 15.87 -13.44 10.49
C SER A 332 14.84 -12.65 9.70
N TYR A 333 15.01 -11.33 9.64
CA TYR A 333 14.12 -10.45 8.90
C TYR A 333 14.65 -10.18 7.49
N SER A 334 13.73 -10.02 6.55
CA SER A 334 14.03 -9.70 5.16
C SER A 334 13.84 -8.21 4.90
N ASN A 335 14.67 -7.65 4.04
CA ASN A 335 14.47 -6.35 3.40
C ASN A 335 14.14 -6.49 1.91
N ASP A 336 13.86 -7.71 1.45
CA ASP A 336 13.51 -7.97 0.05
C ASP A 336 12.17 -7.33 -0.30
N ILE A 337 12.06 -6.89 -1.54
CA ILE A 337 10.81 -6.46 -2.20
C ILE A 337 10.68 -7.29 -3.48
N ASP A 338 9.65 -8.15 -3.53
CA ASP A 338 9.27 -8.96 -4.71
C ASP A 338 8.08 -8.34 -5.43
#